data_90bc4fb2c8e610c44c1370185f3050c8
#
_entry.id   90bc4fb2c8e610c44c1370185f3050c8
#
_cell.length_a   1.000
_cell.length_b   1.000
_cell.length_c   1.000
_cell.angle_alpha   90.00
_cell.angle_beta   90.00
_cell.angle_gamma   90.00
#
_symmetry.space_group_name_H-M   'P 1'
#
loop_
_entity.id
_entity.type
_entity.pdbx_description
1 polymer ?
#
loop_
_entity_poly.entity_id
_entity_poly.type
_entity_poly.pdbx_seq_one_letter_code
_entity_poly.pdbx_strand_id
1 'polypeptide(L)'
;MAEKIRPALRLMLLCMVAAVLLSVVNGLTKDKIEINTRRKIDASRREALGDYAFEDMGVTPEDCITGVYRALDGDRTAGYVYEMESKGYGGVVYLCVGIDASGQVAAVRVSGHSETKGLGTLEGEAFLSAFAGLSAREGAAQEVEAITGATVSSTAVRRAVDQALTHYATHYAQEAAE
;
A
#
# COMPACT_ATOMS: atom_id res chain seq x y z
N MET A 1 47.25 0.15 29.96
CA MET A 1 46.22 0.88 29.18
C MET A 1 46.26 0.56 27.66
N ALA A 2 47.43 0.45 27.06
CA ALA A 2 47.56 0.18 25.61
C ALA A 2 46.98 -1.18 25.15
N GLU A 3 47.01 -2.23 25.97
CA GLU A 3 46.46 -3.55 25.62
C GLU A 3 44.94 -3.57 25.49
N LYS A 4 44.23 -2.74 26.25
CA LYS A 4 42.75 -2.62 26.17
C LYS A 4 42.28 -1.74 25.00
N ILE A 5 43.15 -0.90 24.48
CA ILE A 5 42.83 0.01 23.36
C ILE A 5 42.90 -0.69 22.00
N ARG A 6 43.80 -1.67 21.85
CA ARG A 6 43.98 -2.43 20.60
C ARG A 6 42.69 -3.14 20.10
N PRO A 7 41.95 -3.90 20.95
CA PRO A 7 40.71 -4.52 20.51
C PRO A 7 39.63 -3.50 20.19
N ALA A 8 39.55 -2.39 20.93
CA ALA A 8 38.61 -1.32 20.63
C ALA A 8 38.88 -0.65 19.25
N LEU A 9 40.16 -0.43 18.95
CA LEU A 9 40.55 0.15 17.65
C LEU A 9 40.28 -0.80 16.50
N ARG A 10 40.46 -2.11 16.69
CA ARG A 10 40.12 -3.13 15.68
C ARG A 10 38.61 -3.16 15.43
N LEU A 11 37.80 -3.14 16.48
CA LEU A 11 36.35 -3.12 16.38
C LEU A 11 35.87 -1.85 15.68
N MET A 12 36.40 -0.68 16.03
CA MET A 12 36.11 0.59 15.39
C MET A 12 36.41 0.55 13.89
N LEU A 13 37.59 0.03 13.52
CA LEU A 13 37.96 -0.10 12.10
C LEU A 13 36.97 -1.01 11.33
N LEU A 14 36.60 -2.15 11.94
CA LEU A 14 35.69 -3.13 11.37
C LEU A 14 34.28 -2.51 11.15
N CYS A 15 33.77 -1.78 12.15
CA CYS A 15 32.50 -1.05 12.04
C CYS A 15 32.57 0.04 10.96
N MET A 16 33.68 0.76 10.87
CA MET A 16 33.86 1.79 9.85
C MET A 16 33.84 1.19 8.43
N VAL A 17 34.56 0.11 8.20
CA VAL A 17 34.56 -0.59 6.90
C VAL A 17 33.15 -1.10 6.57
N ALA A 18 32.47 -1.72 7.53
CA ALA A 18 31.11 -2.20 7.33
C ALA A 18 30.13 -1.06 6.99
N ALA A 19 30.22 0.07 7.69
CA ALA A 19 29.39 1.25 7.43
C ALA A 19 29.63 1.83 6.03
N VAL A 20 30.88 1.92 5.59
CA VAL A 20 31.22 2.38 4.25
C VAL A 20 30.67 1.43 3.18
N LEU A 21 30.86 0.13 3.35
CA LEU A 21 30.34 -0.88 2.40
C LEU A 21 28.81 -0.81 2.30
N LEU A 22 28.10 -0.73 3.41
CA LEU A 22 26.64 -0.59 3.45
C LEU A 22 26.18 0.69 2.75
N SER A 23 26.89 1.81 2.99
CA SER A 23 26.57 3.09 2.36
C SER A 23 26.72 3.03 0.84
N VAL A 24 27.81 2.43 0.35
CA VAL A 24 28.05 2.26 -1.10
C VAL A 24 27.00 1.37 -1.72
N VAL A 25 26.69 0.21 -1.12
CA VAL A 25 25.66 -0.71 -1.62
C VAL A 25 24.29 -0.01 -1.64
N ASN A 26 23.92 0.69 -0.57
CA ASN A 26 22.67 1.45 -0.52
C ASN A 26 22.60 2.51 -1.60
N GLY A 27 23.69 3.25 -1.85
CA GLY A 27 23.74 4.27 -2.92
C GLY A 27 23.54 3.67 -4.31
N LEU A 28 24.15 2.51 -4.59
CA LEU A 28 24.02 1.82 -5.88
C LEU A 28 22.64 1.16 -6.09
N THR A 29 21.95 0.83 -5.00
CA THR A 29 20.70 0.06 -5.05
C THR A 29 19.47 0.94 -4.98
N LYS A 30 19.57 2.15 -4.42
CA LYS A 30 18.47 3.08 -4.19
C LYS A 30 17.62 3.33 -5.43
N ASP A 31 18.26 3.66 -6.56
CA ASP A 31 17.55 3.97 -7.81
C ASP A 31 16.79 2.74 -8.35
N LYS A 32 17.41 1.56 -8.23
CA LYS A 32 16.74 0.31 -8.65
C LYS A 32 15.57 -0.06 -7.75
N ILE A 33 15.69 0.20 -6.44
CA ILE A 33 14.60 0.00 -5.49
C ILE A 33 13.43 0.92 -5.84
N GLU A 34 13.70 2.20 -6.09
CA GLU A 34 12.66 3.18 -6.44
C GLU A 34 11.94 2.79 -7.74
N ILE A 35 12.66 2.43 -8.80
CA ILE A 35 12.07 1.99 -10.07
C ILE A 35 11.22 0.73 -9.87
N ASN A 36 11.69 -0.25 -9.11
CA ASN A 36 10.95 -1.47 -8.86
C ASN A 36 9.70 -1.22 -8.00
N THR A 37 9.78 -0.30 -7.04
CA THR A 37 8.64 0.09 -6.20
C THR A 37 7.57 0.76 -7.05
N ARG A 38 7.94 1.72 -7.90
CA ARG A 38 7.00 2.37 -8.84
C ARG A 38 6.33 1.35 -9.78
N ARG A 39 7.10 0.42 -10.35
CA ARG A 39 6.53 -0.64 -11.20
C ARG A 39 5.54 -1.53 -10.45
N LYS A 40 5.81 -1.86 -9.19
CA LYS A 40 4.89 -2.65 -8.35
C LYS A 40 3.60 -1.89 -8.07
N ILE A 41 3.70 -0.61 -7.76
CA ILE A 41 2.54 0.25 -7.52
C ILE A 41 1.69 0.33 -8.80
N ASP A 42 2.29 0.61 -9.96
CA ASP A 42 1.59 0.66 -11.24
C ASP A 42 0.93 -0.69 -11.59
N ALA A 43 1.59 -1.80 -11.34
CA ALA A 43 1.01 -3.12 -11.51
C ALA A 43 -0.19 -3.33 -10.57
N SER A 44 -0.05 -2.94 -9.29
CA SER A 44 -1.13 -3.05 -8.31
C SER A 44 -2.35 -2.18 -8.65
N ARG A 45 -2.15 -0.99 -9.24
CA ARG A 45 -3.26 -0.15 -9.75
C ARG A 45 -4.03 -0.86 -10.85
N ARG A 46 -3.31 -1.45 -11.83
CA ARG A 46 -3.94 -2.20 -12.93
C ARG A 46 -4.65 -3.46 -12.44
N GLU A 47 -4.08 -4.16 -11.48
CA GLU A 47 -4.70 -5.32 -10.86
C GLU A 47 -5.92 -4.96 -9.99
N ALA A 48 -5.98 -3.74 -9.46
CA ALA A 48 -7.08 -3.28 -8.62
C ALA A 48 -8.32 -2.85 -9.42
N LEU A 49 -8.15 -2.30 -10.62
CA LEU A 49 -9.28 -1.80 -11.40
C LEU A 49 -9.27 -2.22 -12.87
N GLY A 50 -8.11 -2.49 -13.45
CA GLY A 50 -7.96 -2.83 -14.86
C GLY A 50 -6.85 -2.03 -15.54
N ASP A 51 -6.58 -2.35 -16.81
CA ASP A 51 -5.53 -1.71 -17.62
C ASP A 51 -6.07 -0.42 -18.27
N TYR A 52 -6.26 0.59 -17.46
CA TYR A 52 -6.72 1.92 -17.85
C TYR A 52 -5.58 2.95 -17.86
N ALA A 53 -5.83 4.10 -18.47
CA ALA A 53 -5.01 5.28 -18.26
C ALA A 53 -5.35 5.90 -16.89
N PHE A 54 -4.32 6.15 -16.08
CA PHE A 54 -4.50 6.72 -14.74
C PHE A 54 -4.09 8.18 -14.71
N GLU A 55 -5.00 9.05 -14.28
CA GLU A 55 -4.78 10.47 -14.07
C GLU A 55 -4.70 10.76 -12.58
N ASP A 56 -3.63 11.41 -12.13
CA ASP A 56 -3.46 11.81 -10.73
C ASP A 56 -4.43 12.96 -10.40
N MET A 57 -5.25 12.77 -9.38
CA MET A 57 -6.23 13.76 -8.94
C MET A 57 -5.61 14.85 -8.04
N GLY A 58 -4.32 14.76 -7.72
CA GLY A 58 -3.62 15.76 -6.90
C GLY A 58 -4.19 15.89 -5.48
N VAL A 59 -4.78 14.84 -4.93
CA VAL A 59 -5.36 14.84 -3.58
C VAL A 59 -4.25 14.96 -2.56
N THR A 60 -4.41 15.88 -1.61
CA THR A 60 -3.46 16.00 -0.48
C THR A 60 -3.54 14.74 0.37
N PRO A 61 -2.40 14.12 0.71
CA PRO A 61 -2.39 12.95 1.59
C PRO A 61 -3.12 13.22 2.91
N GLU A 62 -4.07 12.36 3.25
CA GLU A 62 -4.88 12.47 4.46
C GLU A 62 -5.11 11.08 5.05
N ASP A 63 -4.92 10.92 6.36
CA ASP A 63 -5.02 9.65 7.08
C ASP A 63 -4.21 8.53 6.40
N CYS A 64 -4.91 7.51 5.84
CA CYS A 64 -4.27 6.40 5.12
C CYS A 64 -4.15 6.66 3.62
N ILE A 65 -4.79 7.71 3.07
CA ILE A 65 -4.77 8.02 1.63
C ILE A 65 -3.47 8.73 1.28
N THR A 66 -2.70 8.16 0.37
CA THR A 66 -1.45 8.77 -0.13
C THR A 66 -1.58 9.30 -1.54
N GLY A 67 -2.56 8.81 -2.31
CA GLY A 67 -2.87 9.29 -3.66
C GLY A 67 -4.19 8.74 -4.16
N VAL A 68 -4.83 9.49 -5.05
CA VAL A 68 -6.06 9.09 -5.74
C VAL A 68 -5.87 9.28 -7.23
N TYR A 69 -6.21 8.26 -8.00
CA TYR A 69 -6.04 8.22 -9.44
C TYR A 69 -7.37 7.89 -10.11
N ARG A 70 -7.77 8.72 -11.06
CA ARG A 70 -8.92 8.46 -11.91
C ARG A 70 -8.52 7.53 -13.05
N ALA A 71 -9.24 6.43 -13.22
CA ALA A 71 -9.06 5.51 -14.33
C ALA A 71 -9.95 5.93 -15.49
N LEU A 72 -9.35 6.08 -16.69
CA LEU A 72 -10.00 6.53 -17.90
C LEU A 72 -10.07 5.41 -18.94
N ASP A 73 -11.25 5.18 -19.47
CA ASP A 73 -11.51 4.36 -20.66
C ASP A 73 -11.89 5.28 -21.82
N GLY A 74 -10.89 5.74 -22.57
CA GLY A 74 -11.05 6.85 -23.52
C GLY A 74 -11.38 8.14 -22.76
N ASP A 75 -12.56 8.72 -23.02
CA ASP A 75 -13.03 9.95 -22.37
C ASP A 75 -13.96 9.67 -21.16
N ARG A 76 -14.17 8.40 -20.81
CA ARG A 76 -15.08 8.02 -19.73
C ARG A 76 -14.30 7.63 -18.48
N THR A 77 -14.82 8.03 -17.33
CA THR A 77 -14.31 7.56 -16.03
C THR A 77 -14.75 6.12 -15.81
N ALA A 78 -13.78 5.19 -15.77
CA ALA A 78 -14.02 3.78 -15.44
C ALA A 78 -14.06 3.53 -13.93
N GLY A 79 -13.51 4.45 -13.13
CA GLY A 79 -13.47 4.37 -11.68
C GLY A 79 -12.28 5.10 -11.10
N TYR A 80 -11.95 4.80 -9.86
CA TYR A 80 -10.86 5.43 -9.11
C TYR A 80 -9.99 4.38 -8.43
N VAL A 81 -8.69 4.63 -8.37
CA VAL A 81 -7.75 3.82 -7.60
C VAL A 81 -7.15 4.67 -6.50
N TYR A 82 -7.26 4.18 -5.29
CA TYR A 82 -6.71 4.78 -4.09
C TYR A 82 -5.40 4.09 -3.71
N GLU A 83 -4.33 4.85 -3.58
CA GLU A 83 -3.11 4.40 -2.93
C GLU A 83 -3.20 4.70 -1.45
N MET A 84 -2.96 3.67 -0.65
CA MET A 84 -3.18 3.71 0.78
C MET A 84 -1.96 3.22 1.54
N GLU A 85 -1.69 3.87 2.67
CA GLU A 85 -0.71 3.43 3.66
C GLU A 85 -1.41 3.22 5.00
N SER A 86 -1.29 2.04 5.59
CA SER A 86 -1.85 1.76 6.90
C SER A 86 -0.86 1.03 7.78
N LYS A 87 -0.86 1.34 9.08
CA LYS A 87 0.08 0.73 10.03
C LYS A 87 -0.42 -0.64 10.45
N GLY A 88 0.28 -1.69 9.99
CA GLY A 88 0.09 -3.06 10.41
C GLY A 88 0.91 -3.43 11.67
N TYR A 89 1.11 -4.72 11.89
CA TYR A 89 1.87 -5.25 13.04
C TYR A 89 3.39 -5.11 12.82
N GLY A 90 3.91 -5.56 11.68
CA GLY A 90 5.36 -5.54 11.36
C GLY A 90 5.84 -4.24 10.73
N GLY A 91 4.93 -3.34 10.37
CA GLY A 91 5.27 -2.07 9.73
C GLY A 91 4.13 -1.49 8.91
N VAL A 92 4.47 -0.69 7.91
CA VAL A 92 3.50 -0.10 7.00
C VAL A 92 3.06 -1.13 5.97
N VAL A 93 1.75 -1.17 5.72
CA VAL A 93 1.12 -1.94 4.63
C VAL A 93 0.69 -0.96 3.56
N TYR A 94 1.17 -1.17 2.35
CA TYR A 94 0.83 -0.39 1.16
C TYR A 94 -0.25 -1.12 0.36
N LEU A 95 -1.31 -0.42 0.01
CA LEU A 95 -2.49 -0.98 -0.63
C LEU A 95 -2.89 -0.15 -1.85
N CYS A 96 -3.46 -0.82 -2.86
CA CYS A 96 -4.24 -0.19 -3.90
C CYS A 96 -5.69 -0.68 -3.80
N VAL A 97 -6.63 0.23 -3.70
CA VAL A 97 -8.07 -0.04 -3.65
C VAL A 97 -8.70 0.50 -4.91
N GLY A 98 -9.20 -0.38 -5.77
CA GLY A 98 -9.95 -0.01 -6.97
C GLY A 98 -11.43 0.12 -6.64
N ILE A 99 -12.04 1.23 -7.01
CA ILE A 99 -13.48 1.49 -6.91
C ILE A 99 -13.98 1.77 -8.33
N ASP A 100 -14.93 0.98 -8.79
CA ASP A 100 -15.49 1.12 -10.13
C ASP A 100 -16.45 2.33 -10.26
N ALA A 101 -16.90 2.60 -11.49
CA ALA A 101 -17.82 3.69 -11.75
C ALA A 101 -19.19 3.56 -11.05
N SER A 102 -19.54 2.36 -10.58
CA SER A 102 -20.76 2.14 -9.78
C SER A 102 -20.57 2.42 -8.28
N GLY A 103 -19.36 2.78 -7.85
CA GLY A 103 -19.02 3.01 -6.46
C GLY A 103 -18.81 1.71 -5.66
N GLN A 104 -18.49 0.61 -6.33
CA GLN A 104 -18.19 -0.65 -5.68
C GLN A 104 -16.69 -0.95 -5.72
N VAL A 105 -16.20 -1.62 -4.69
CA VAL A 105 -14.82 -2.10 -4.69
C VAL A 105 -14.65 -3.15 -5.78
N ALA A 106 -13.85 -2.84 -6.80
CA ALA A 106 -13.50 -3.78 -7.84
C ALA A 106 -12.49 -4.81 -7.33
N ALA A 107 -11.40 -4.35 -6.72
CA ALA A 107 -10.47 -5.23 -6.00
C ALA A 107 -9.59 -4.42 -5.03
N VAL A 108 -9.00 -5.14 -4.07
CA VAL A 108 -7.96 -4.65 -3.17
C VAL A 108 -6.68 -5.42 -3.45
N ARG A 109 -5.55 -4.71 -3.56
CA ARG A 109 -4.23 -5.28 -3.77
C ARG A 109 -3.22 -4.74 -2.78
N VAL A 110 -2.38 -5.63 -2.26
CA VAL A 110 -1.24 -5.25 -1.41
C VAL A 110 -0.03 -5.04 -2.31
N SER A 111 0.44 -3.80 -2.42
CA SER A 111 1.62 -3.45 -3.22
C SER A 111 2.94 -3.65 -2.48
N GLY A 112 2.89 -3.66 -1.15
CA GLY A 112 4.05 -3.94 -0.29
C GLY A 112 3.71 -3.97 1.19
N HIS A 113 4.48 -4.73 1.96
CA HIS A 113 4.36 -4.78 3.42
C HIS A 113 5.67 -5.26 4.07
N SER A 114 5.82 -5.00 5.36
CA SER A 114 6.93 -5.50 6.20
C SER A 114 6.47 -6.57 7.20
N GLU A 115 5.31 -7.19 6.94
CA GLU A 115 4.75 -8.23 7.80
C GLU A 115 5.57 -9.51 7.77
N THR A 116 5.56 -10.26 8.87
CA THR A 116 6.26 -11.55 8.97
C THR A 116 5.55 -12.61 8.12
N LYS A 117 6.30 -13.23 7.21
CA LYS A 117 5.78 -14.33 6.37
C LYS A 117 5.28 -15.48 7.24
N GLY A 118 4.07 -15.96 6.95
CA GLY A 118 3.49 -17.12 7.61
C GLY A 118 2.59 -16.84 8.81
N LEU A 119 2.55 -15.61 9.33
CA LEU A 119 1.57 -15.17 10.32
C LEU A 119 0.49 -14.35 9.60
N GLY A 120 -0.52 -15.04 9.03
CA GLY A 120 -1.64 -14.42 8.33
C GLY A 120 -1.17 -13.58 7.15
N THR A 121 -0.94 -14.22 6.01
CA THR A 121 -0.51 -13.51 4.80
C THR A 121 -1.62 -12.59 4.34
N LEU A 122 -1.42 -11.27 4.49
CA LEU A 122 -2.32 -10.24 3.93
C LEU A 122 -2.53 -10.39 2.41
N GLU A 123 -1.63 -11.14 1.75
CA GLU A 123 -1.69 -11.52 0.34
C GLU A 123 -2.66 -12.70 0.10
N GLY A 124 -3.36 -13.21 1.11
CA GLY A 124 -4.35 -14.27 0.96
C GLY A 124 -5.49 -13.82 0.05
N GLU A 125 -5.62 -14.43 -1.14
CA GLU A 125 -6.67 -14.10 -2.12
C GLU A 125 -8.06 -14.11 -1.49
N ALA A 126 -8.34 -15.04 -0.58
CA ALA A 126 -9.64 -15.14 0.08
C ALA A 126 -9.98 -13.91 0.94
N PHE A 127 -9.00 -13.34 1.66
CA PHE A 127 -9.22 -12.15 2.47
C PHE A 127 -9.39 -10.91 1.61
N LEU A 128 -8.52 -10.71 0.63
CA LEU A 128 -8.58 -9.53 -0.25
C LEU A 128 -9.80 -9.55 -1.17
N SER A 129 -10.21 -10.73 -1.64
CA SER A 129 -11.41 -10.88 -2.47
C SER A 129 -12.72 -10.63 -1.70
N ALA A 130 -12.72 -10.76 -0.38
CA ALA A 130 -13.89 -10.47 0.44
C ALA A 130 -14.31 -8.99 0.43
N PHE A 131 -13.42 -8.08 0.01
CA PHE A 131 -13.75 -6.67 -0.16
C PHE A 131 -14.43 -6.36 -1.49
N ALA A 132 -14.33 -7.25 -2.49
CA ALA A 132 -14.93 -7.02 -3.81
C ALA A 132 -16.46 -6.92 -3.72
N GLY A 133 -17.03 -5.94 -4.42
CA GLY A 133 -18.46 -5.66 -4.41
C GLY A 133 -18.98 -4.87 -3.19
N LEU A 134 -18.12 -4.51 -2.24
CA LEU A 134 -18.54 -3.59 -1.16
C LEU A 134 -18.88 -2.23 -1.75
N SER A 135 -20.04 -1.70 -1.39
CA SER A 135 -20.47 -0.38 -1.81
C SER A 135 -19.77 0.73 -1.04
N ALA A 136 -19.57 1.89 -1.70
CA ALA A 136 -18.95 3.07 -1.09
C ALA A 136 -19.84 3.67 0.00
N ARG A 137 -19.74 3.15 1.21
CA ARG A 137 -20.37 3.63 2.43
C ARG A 137 -19.45 3.44 3.63
N GLU A 138 -19.59 4.31 4.62
CA GLU A 138 -18.86 4.22 5.87
C GLU A 138 -19.12 2.88 6.57
N GLY A 139 -18.07 2.25 7.09
CA GLY A 139 -18.13 1.01 7.84
C GLY A 139 -18.26 -0.26 7.00
N ALA A 140 -18.39 -0.17 5.65
CA ALA A 140 -18.56 -1.35 4.80
C ALA A 140 -17.41 -2.35 4.93
N ALA A 141 -16.17 -1.87 4.99
CA ALA A 141 -14.99 -2.73 5.12
C ALA A 141 -14.89 -3.42 6.49
N GLN A 142 -15.59 -2.93 7.51
CA GLN A 142 -15.60 -3.55 8.85
C GLN A 142 -16.40 -4.85 8.90
N GLU A 143 -17.26 -5.11 7.92
CA GLU A 143 -18.03 -6.35 7.78
C GLU A 143 -17.16 -7.54 7.34
N VAL A 144 -16.01 -7.29 6.73
CA VAL A 144 -15.06 -8.34 6.32
C VAL A 144 -14.37 -8.93 7.55
N GLU A 145 -14.41 -10.25 7.68
CA GLU A 145 -13.80 -10.96 8.81
C GLU A 145 -12.26 -10.83 8.81
N ALA A 146 -11.70 -10.57 9.98
CA ALA A 146 -10.24 -10.46 10.14
C ALA A 146 -9.59 -11.86 10.07
N ILE A 147 -8.36 -11.91 9.54
CA ILE A 147 -7.58 -13.15 9.49
C ILE A 147 -7.16 -13.55 10.91
N THR A 148 -7.48 -14.78 11.31
CA THR A 148 -7.06 -15.34 12.60
C THR A 148 -5.53 -15.35 12.70
N GLY A 149 -4.99 -14.77 13.78
CA GLY A 149 -3.54 -14.64 13.99
C GLY A 149 -2.89 -13.43 13.31
N ALA A 150 -3.63 -12.68 12.48
CA ALA A 150 -3.17 -11.43 11.85
C ALA A 150 -4.15 -10.27 12.08
N THR A 151 -4.78 -10.22 13.24
CA THR A 151 -5.87 -9.26 13.54
C THR A 151 -5.43 -7.80 13.36
N VAL A 152 -4.22 -7.43 13.78
CA VAL A 152 -3.71 -6.05 13.67
C VAL A 152 -3.56 -5.65 12.20
N SER A 153 -2.93 -6.50 11.41
CA SER A 153 -2.68 -6.22 9.98
C SER A 153 -3.98 -6.30 9.16
N SER A 154 -4.90 -7.23 9.48
CA SER A 154 -6.23 -7.27 8.85
C SER A 154 -7.05 -6.02 9.18
N THR A 155 -6.98 -5.53 10.42
CA THR A 155 -7.64 -4.29 10.82
C THR A 155 -7.06 -3.08 10.09
N ALA A 156 -5.74 -3.06 9.87
CA ALA A 156 -5.09 -2.01 9.09
C ALA A 156 -5.61 -1.97 7.64
N VAL A 157 -5.79 -3.14 7.00
CA VAL A 157 -6.38 -3.24 5.65
C VAL A 157 -7.83 -2.77 5.65
N ARG A 158 -8.66 -3.26 6.58
CA ARG A 158 -10.08 -2.86 6.68
C ARG A 158 -10.23 -1.35 6.86
N ARG A 159 -9.40 -0.75 7.73
CA ARG A 159 -9.39 0.69 7.94
C ARG A 159 -9.05 1.45 6.66
N ALA A 160 -8.02 1.02 5.94
CA ALA A 160 -7.63 1.66 4.69
C ALA A 160 -8.75 1.58 3.64
N VAL A 161 -9.35 0.40 3.44
CA VAL A 161 -10.46 0.24 2.49
C VAL A 161 -11.66 1.10 2.90
N ASP A 162 -11.99 1.14 4.19
CA ASP A 162 -13.11 1.93 4.70
C ASP A 162 -12.92 3.44 4.45
N GLN A 163 -11.71 3.93 4.64
CA GLN A 163 -11.36 5.33 4.33
C GLN A 163 -11.44 5.63 2.82
N ALA A 164 -10.98 4.71 1.97
CA ALA A 164 -11.11 4.89 0.52
C ALA A 164 -12.59 4.98 0.10
N LEU A 165 -13.44 4.11 0.65
CA LEU A 165 -14.89 4.11 0.37
C LEU A 165 -15.58 5.38 0.88
N THR A 166 -15.23 5.83 2.08
CA THR A 166 -15.78 7.06 2.68
C THR A 166 -15.38 8.29 1.88
N HIS A 167 -14.11 8.37 1.48
CA HIS A 167 -13.61 9.47 0.64
C HIS A 167 -14.29 9.48 -0.72
N TYR A 168 -14.41 8.32 -1.37
CA TYR A 168 -15.12 8.20 -2.65
C TYR A 168 -16.57 8.66 -2.53
N ALA A 169 -17.30 8.18 -1.53
CA ALA A 169 -18.70 8.55 -1.29
C ALA A 169 -18.88 10.06 -1.09
N THR A 170 -17.89 10.71 -0.48
CA THR A 170 -17.96 12.14 -0.17
C THR A 170 -17.61 13.02 -1.39
N HIS A 171 -16.65 12.59 -2.21
CA HIS A 171 -16.06 13.47 -3.23
C HIS A 171 -16.42 13.10 -4.67
N TYR A 172 -16.65 11.81 -4.98
CA TYR A 172 -16.76 11.33 -6.36
C TYR A 172 -18.07 10.60 -6.69
N ALA A 173 -18.89 10.26 -5.69
CA ALA A 173 -20.13 9.52 -5.94
C ALA A 173 -21.13 10.27 -6.82
N GLN A 174 -21.07 11.60 -6.89
CA GLN A 174 -21.94 12.41 -7.72
C GLN A 174 -21.44 12.52 -9.18
N GLU A 175 -20.14 12.50 -9.41
CA GLU A 175 -19.54 12.54 -10.74
C GLU A 175 -19.75 11.23 -11.52
N ALA A 176 -19.90 10.12 -10.83
CA ALA A 176 -20.12 8.81 -11.44
C ALA A 176 -21.59 8.57 -11.87
N ALA A 177 -22.51 9.46 -11.50
CA ALA A 177 -23.93 9.36 -11.80
C ALA A 177 -24.37 10.18 -13.05
N GLU A 178 -23.46 10.95 -13.66
CA GLU A 178 -23.65 11.73 -14.89
C GLU A 178 -23.02 11.00 -16.09
#